data_7038c377d2ee3b65aef18adb23306fad
#
_entry.id   7038c377d2ee3b65aef18adb23306fad
#
_cell.length_a   1.000
_cell.length_b   1.000
_cell.length_c   1.000
_cell.angle_alpha   90.00
_cell.angle_beta   90.00
_cell.angle_gamma   90.00
#
_symmetry.space_group_name_H-M   'P 1'
#
loop_
_entity.id
_entity.type
_entity.pdbx_description
1 polymer ?
#
loop_
_entity_poly.entity_id
_entity_poly.type
_entity_poly.pdbx_seq_one_letter_code
_entity_poly.pdbx_strand_id
1 'polypeptide(L)'
;MILVLNKQISPEIVNELKRLIREKGYTPREIHGTDELLIGIVGYSDKNRLDPGYFESLPGVSKVIPVSKPYKLVSRDFHPEPTKIRVGDVVIGGDRLVVIAGPCSVEDRERTLEIARIVRRHGAVLFRGGAFKPRTSPYSFQGLGEEGLKILAEVREETGLRIVSEITSPAQADLMMKYVDVVQVGARNMQNFELLRCVGRLGKPVLLKRGLAATIEEWLMAAEYILSEGNDQVILCERGIRTFEHYTRNTLDLTAVPVVKKLTHLPVIVDPSHATGLREKVLPMARAAIAAGADGIMVEVHVEPDKALSDGAQSLYPEQFERLMRDLHVISPVVGKQLDFDYLPKARYFARRDHAAEPTVVYSGDPGSFSHKAALQFFGETVPMKNLASFREVFTEVTEGKAGWGVVPLENSLTGSIHVNYDLLMEYDLKIVGELTLRIVHNLIGIEGTTLDKIRTIYSHPQVFEQCKEFLDKHPEWDLVACRDTATAVKRVAEKGDHTCAAIASAEAARIFNMSIIKEGIETHPRNFTRFGIIARQNPFG
;
A
#
# COMPACT_ATOMS: atom_id res chain seq x y z
N MET A 1 -3.54 11.22 29.19
CA MET A 1 -4.96 11.53 29.41
C MET A 1 -5.52 12.10 28.13
N ILE A 2 -6.71 11.66 27.71
CA ILE A 2 -7.40 12.16 26.51
C ILE A 2 -8.73 12.72 26.95
N LEU A 3 -9.03 13.96 26.52
CA LEU A 3 -10.34 14.57 26.68
C LEU A 3 -11.15 14.33 25.42
N VAL A 4 -12.30 13.70 25.54
CA VAL A 4 -13.29 13.56 24.47
C VAL A 4 -14.23 14.76 24.56
N LEU A 5 -14.38 15.51 23.49
CA LEU A 5 -15.17 16.72 23.48
C LEU A 5 -16.56 16.46 22.89
N ASN A 6 -17.52 17.28 23.27
CA ASN A 6 -18.88 17.21 22.73
C ASN A 6 -18.92 17.52 21.24
N LYS A 7 -19.78 16.84 20.46
CA LYS A 7 -19.87 16.96 18.98
C LYS A 7 -20.14 18.39 18.47
N GLN A 8 -20.67 19.29 19.29
CA GLN A 8 -21.02 20.67 18.92
C GLN A 8 -20.29 21.69 19.78
N ILE A 9 -19.05 21.40 20.15
CA ILE A 9 -18.25 22.31 20.98
C ILE A 9 -17.82 23.55 20.17
N SER A 10 -17.93 24.73 20.78
CA SER A 10 -17.48 25.97 20.11
C SER A 10 -15.95 26.09 20.12
N PRO A 11 -15.35 26.73 19.08
CA PRO A 11 -13.91 26.97 19.02
C PRO A 11 -13.34 27.72 20.24
N GLU A 12 -14.13 28.60 20.86
CA GLU A 12 -13.75 29.36 22.05
C GLU A 12 -13.51 28.41 23.24
N ILE A 13 -14.38 27.45 23.48
CA ILE A 13 -14.24 26.46 24.56
C ILE A 13 -13.03 25.57 24.31
N VAL A 14 -12.79 25.15 23.05
CA VAL A 14 -11.60 24.36 22.68
C VAL A 14 -10.32 25.15 23.00
N ASN A 15 -10.26 26.43 22.65
CA ASN A 15 -9.12 27.28 22.93
C ASN A 15 -8.92 27.50 24.43
N GLU A 16 -10.00 27.65 25.19
CA GLU A 16 -9.95 27.77 26.65
C GLU A 16 -9.41 26.48 27.30
N LEU A 17 -9.90 25.31 26.89
CA LEU A 17 -9.38 24.03 27.37
C LEU A 17 -7.87 23.88 27.08
N LYS A 18 -7.42 24.26 25.88
CA LYS A 18 -6.00 24.27 25.55
C LYS A 18 -5.19 25.23 26.40
N ARG A 19 -5.73 26.41 26.72
CA ARG A 19 -5.09 27.38 27.62
C ARG A 19 -4.93 26.78 29.01
N LEU A 20 -5.99 26.22 29.58
CA LEU A 20 -5.97 25.60 30.92
C LEU A 20 -4.96 24.45 31.02
N ILE A 21 -4.86 23.64 29.95
CA ILE A 21 -3.87 22.56 29.89
C ILE A 21 -2.44 23.12 29.90
N ARG A 22 -2.17 24.20 29.14
CA ARG A 22 -0.84 24.84 29.11
C ARG A 22 -0.49 25.51 30.44
N GLU A 23 -1.44 26.16 31.09
CA GLU A 23 -1.25 26.78 32.41
C GLU A 23 -0.87 25.77 33.50
N LYS A 24 -1.33 24.52 33.35
CA LYS A 24 -0.92 23.40 34.20
C LYS A 24 0.44 22.76 33.80
N GLY A 25 1.14 23.34 32.80
CA GLY A 25 2.47 22.89 32.38
C GLY A 25 2.46 21.71 31.38
N TYR A 26 1.32 21.45 30.72
CA TYR A 26 1.19 20.36 29.76
C TYR A 26 0.97 20.86 28.33
N THR A 27 1.22 19.99 27.36
CA THR A 27 1.02 20.33 25.94
C THR A 27 -0.29 19.72 25.44
N PRO A 28 -1.29 20.54 25.03
CA PRO A 28 -2.50 20.03 24.38
C PRO A 28 -2.21 19.71 22.91
N ARG A 29 -2.68 18.55 22.44
CA ARG A 29 -2.69 18.13 21.04
C ARG A 29 -4.13 17.87 20.60
N GLU A 30 -4.59 18.56 19.55
CA GLU A 30 -5.87 18.26 18.93
C GLU A 30 -5.76 17.03 18.06
N ILE A 31 -6.85 16.24 18.07
CA ILE A 31 -6.99 15.02 17.27
C ILE A 31 -8.39 15.10 16.67
N HIS A 32 -8.46 15.08 15.35
CA HIS A 32 -9.72 15.05 14.62
C HIS A 32 -10.05 13.58 14.32
N GLY A 33 -11.02 13.01 15.06
CA GLY A 33 -11.67 11.76 14.69
C GLY A 33 -12.76 11.99 13.65
N THR A 34 -13.28 10.92 13.05
CA THR A 34 -14.36 11.00 12.05
C THR A 34 -15.64 11.63 12.61
N ASP A 35 -15.88 11.50 13.90
CA ASP A 35 -17.12 11.95 14.56
C ASP A 35 -16.90 12.74 15.85
N GLU A 36 -15.69 12.83 16.39
CA GLU A 36 -15.40 13.46 17.67
C GLU A 36 -14.11 14.28 17.63
N LEU A 37 -14.09 15.41 18.32
CA LEU A 37 -12.88 16.18 18.56
C LEU A 37 -12.27 15.73 19.89
N LEU A 38 -10.98 15.36 19.87
CA LEU A 38 -10.25 14.91 21.05
C LEU A 38 -9.12 15.89 21.37
N ILE A 39 -8.82 16.09 22.65
CA ILE A 39 -7.60 16.78 23.10
C ILE A 39 -6.75 15.81 23.91
N GLY A 40 -5.59 15.45 23.37
CA GLY A 40 -4.57 14.72 24.10
C GLY A 40 -3.74 15.63 24.99
N ILE A 41 -3.58 15.26 26.26
CA ILE A 41 -2.70 15.97 27.21
C ILE A 41 -1.35 15.25 27.24
N VAL A 42 -0.32 15.89 26.70
CA VAL A 42 1.06 15.37 26.58
C VAL A 42 1.96 15.98 27.64
N GLY A 43 3.00 15.27 28.06
CA GLY A 43 3.93 15.72 29.12
C GLY A 43 3.53 15.24 30.54
N TYR A 44 2.50 14.42 30.63
CA TYR A 44 2.03 13.83 31.89
C TYR A 44 2.91 12.64 32.33
N SER A 45 3.34 12.64 33.59
CA SER A 45 4.03 11.51 34.23
C SER A 45 3.27 11.07 35.49
N ASP A 46 3.46 9.83 35.92
CA ASP A 46 2.83 9.29 37.15
C ASP A 46 3.14 10.09 38.42
N LYS A 47 4.20 10.90 38.40
CA LYS A 47 4.58 11.77 39.52
C LYS A 47 3.70 13.02 39.63
N ASN A 48 3.04 13.44 38.54
CA ASN A 48 2.13 14.60 38.49
C ASN A 48 0.75 14.10 38.04
N ARG A 49 0.02 13.40 38.88
CA ARG A 49 -1.34 12.95 38.54
C ARG A 49 -2.26 14.13 38.38
N LEU A 50 -2.71 14.38 37.13
CA LEU A 50 -3.88 15.20 36.88
C LEU A 50 -5.11 14.41 37.37
N ASP A 51 -5.96 15.08 38.10
CA ASP A 51 -7.25 14.54 38.50
C ASP A 51 -8.16 14.43 37.25
N PRO A 52 -8.55 13.24 36.79
CA PRO A 52 -9.48 13.07 35.70
C PRO A 52 -10.81 13.81 35.96
N GLY A 53 -11.29 13.78 37.21
CA GLY A 53 -12.53 14.42 37.61
C GLY A 53 -12.53 15.93 37.41
N TYR A 54 -11.37 16.58 37.55
CA TYR A 54 -11.23 18.01 37.24
C TYR A 54 -11.57 18.30 35.77
N PHE A 55 -11.00 17.51 34.85
CA PHE A 55 -11.24 17.70 33.42
C PHE A 55 -12.63 17.25 32.99
N GLU A 56 -13.22 16.23 33.64
CA GLU A 56 -14.59 15.80 33.38
C GLU A 56 -15.61 16.89 33.76
N SER A 57 -15.28 17.73 34.72
CA SER A 57 -16.15 18.84 35.18
C SER A 57 -16.09 20.07 34.26
N LEU A 58 -15.15 20.12 33.30
CA LEU A 58 -15.00 21.29 32.43
C LEU A 58 -16.04 21.34 31.32
N PRO A 59 -16.54 22.54 30.97
CA PRO A 59 -17.50 22.73 29.89
C PRO A 59 -16.96 22.15 28.56
N GLY A 60 -17.79 21.38 27.87
CA GLY A 60 -17.46 20.84 26.56
C GLY A 60 -16.70 19.51 26.58
N VAL A 61 -16.30 19.00 27.73
CA VAL A 61 -15.71 17.65 27.89
C VAL A 61 -16.84 16.65 28.11
N SER A 62 -16.94 15.64 27.25
CA SER A 62 -17.93 14.56 27.36
C SER A 62 -17.39 13.38 28.18
N LYS A 63 -16.08 13.13 28.10
CA LYS A 63 -15.43 12.01 28.79
C LYS A 63 -13.94 12.26 28.91
N VAL A 64 -13.33 11.75 29.98
CA VAL A 64 -11.87 11.69 30.16
C VAL A 64 -11.39 10.25 30.11
N ILE A 65 -10.44 9.95 29.24
CA ILE A 65 -9.84 8.60 29.12
C ILE A 65 -8.44 8.64 29.74
N PRO A 66 -8.21 7.98 30.88
CA PRO A 66 -6.89 7.85 31.44
C PRO A 66 -6.06 6.92 30.53
N VAL A 67 -4.88 7.39 30.09
CA VAL A 67 -3.94 6.58 29.32
C VAL A 67 -2.90 6.01 30.27
N SER A 68 -2.93 4.71 30.45
CA SER A 68 -2.02 3.96 31.34
C SER A 68 -0.70 3.57 30.65
N LYS A 69 -0.64 3.62 29.31
CA LYS A 69 0.55 3.26 28.53
C LYS A 69 1.64 4.35 28.65
N PRO A 70 2.94 3.96 28.65
CA PRO A 70 4.04 4.93 28.73
C PRO A 70 4.17 5.80 27.46
N TYR A 71 3.68 5.34 26.32
CA TYR A 71 3.58 6.09 25.05
C TYR A 71 2.13 6.56 24.81
N LYS A 72 1.95 7.69 24.17
CA LYS A 72 0.64 8.35 23.97
C LYS A 72 0.40 8.70 22.51
N LEU A 73 1.26 9.51 21.91
CA LEU A 73 1.11 10.02 20.54
C LEU A 73 1.06 8.87 19.52
N VAL A 74 1.85 7.83 19.71
CA VAL A 74 1.87 6.65 18.83
C VAL A 74 0.70 5.69 19.07
N SER A 75 -0.08 5.85 20.19
CA SER A 75 -1.14 4.91 20.55
C SER A 75 -2.39 5.07 19.69
N ARG A 76 -3.04 3.95 19.35
CA ARG A 76 -4.39 3.99 18.76
C ARG A 76 -5.44 4.57 19.69
N ASP A 77 -5.21 4.57 20.99
CA ASP A 77 -6.11 5.22 21.95
C ASP A 77 -6.09 6.74 21.75
N PHE A 78 -4.96 7.28 21.27
CA PHE A 78 -4.78 8.70 20.97
C PHE A 78 -5.14 9.07 19.53
N HIS A 79 -4.83 8.19 18.57
CA HIS A 79 -5.13 8.35 17.15
C HIS A 79 -5.76 7.04 16.61
N PRO A 80 -7.11 6.91 16.60
CA PRO A 80 -7.81 5.68 16.23
C PRO A 80 -7.58 5.24 14.78
N GLU A 81 -7.52 6.20 13.85
CA GLU A 81 -7.38 5.94 12.43
C GLU A 81 -5.94 5.59 12.03
N PRO A 82 -5.72 4.65 11.11
CA PRO A 82 -4.38 4.36 10.59
C PRO A 82 -3.74 5.57 9.91
N THR A 83 -2.50 5.87 10.28
CA THR A 83 -1.73 6.94 9.63
C THR A 83 -1.33 6.53 8.21
N LYS A 84 -1.58 7.42 7.27
CA LYS A 84 -1.14 7.30 5.87
C LYS A 84 -0.05 8.33 5.61
N ILE A 85 1.15 7.87 5.30
CA ILE A 85 2.33 8.72 5.07
C ILE A 85 2.55 8.90 3.58
N ARG A 86 2.51 10.14 3.10
CA ARG A 86 2.72 10.46 1.70
C ARG A 86 4.18 10.81 1.44
N VAL A 87 4.79 10.10 0.50
CA VAL A 87 6.16 10.34 0.01
C VAL A 87 6.08 10.60 -1.49
N GLY A 88 5.89 11.85 -1.88
CA GLY A 88 5.56 12.22 -3.25
C GLY A 88 4.23 11.62 -3.70
N ASP A 89 4.27 10.75 -4.70
CA ASP A 89 3.13 10.01 -5.24
C ASP A 89 2.84 8.69 -4.50
N VAL A 90 3.76 8.22 -3.65
CA VAL A 90 3.62 6.99 -2.87
C VAL A 90 2.89 7.25 -1.55
N VAL A 91 1.96 6.36 -1.16
CA VAL A 91 1.29 6.39 0.14
C VAL A 91 1.62 5.12 0.91
N ILE A 92 2.29 5.26 2.06
CA ILE A 92 2.64 4.16 2.97
C ILE A 92 1.55 4.06 4.05
N GLY A 93 1.08 2.84 4.35
CA GLY A 93 -0.03 2.61 5.29
C GLY A 93 -1.42 2.68 4.65
N GLY A 94 -1.50 2.87 3.32
CA GLY A 94 -2.74 2.80 2.54
C GLY A 94 -3.08 1.38 2.07
N ASP A 95 -3.91 1.29 1.05
CA ASP A 95 -4.35 0.02 0.46
C ASP A 95 -3.28 -0.63 -0.43
N ARG A 96 -2.26 0.14 -0.81
CA ARG A 96 -1.16 -0.35 -1.65
C ARG A 96 -0.02 -0.89 -0.79
N LEU A 97 0.49 -2.05 -1.20
CA LEU A 97 1.70 -2.62 -0.63
C LEU A 97 2.92 -1.83 -1.11
N VAL A 98 3.77 -1.42 -0.18
CA VAL A 98 4.98 -0.66 -0.50
C VAL A 98 6.20 -1.58 -0.52
N VAL A 99 6.96 -1.55 -1.61
CA VAL A 99 8.22 -2.28 -1.73
C VAL A 99 9.37 -1.29 -1.83
N ILE A 100 10.29 -1.38 -0.87
CA ILE A 100 11.53 -0.62 -0.80
C ILE A 100 12.67 -1.56 -1.17
N ALA A 101 13.37 -1.29 -2.27
CA ALA A 101 14.44 -2.17 -2.75
C ALA A 101 15.66 -1.38 -3.18
N GLY A 102 16.84 -2.00 -3.13
CA GLY A 102 18.11 -1.40 -3.52
C GLY A 102 19.30 -2.01 -2.80
N PRO A 103 20.53 -1.56 -3.07
CA PRO A 103 21.73 -2.15 -2.49
C PRO A 103 21.88 -1.82 -0.99
N CYS A 104 22.66 -2.61 -0.27
CA CYS A 104 22.98 -2.31 1.13
C CYS A 104 23.67 -0.94 1.24
N SER A 105 24.67 -0.68 0.43
CA SER A 105 25.41 0.58 0.34
C SER A 105 25.46 1.10 -1.10
N VAL A 106 25.54 2.41 -1.24
CA VAL A 106 25.92 3.05 -2.51
C VAL A 106 27.43 2.84 -2.68
N GLU A 107 27.84 2.07 -3.69
CA GLU A 107 29.23 1.66 -3.93
C GLU A 107 29.88 2.49 -5.04
N ASP A 108 29.15 2.65 -6.15
CA ASP A 108 29.50 3.49 -7.28
C ASP A 108 28.23 3.95 -8.00
N ARG A 109 28.39 4.92 -8.90
CA ARG A 109 27.27 5.52 -9.64
C ARG A 109 26.62 4.56 -10.63
N GLU A 110 27.43 3.87 -11.43
CA GLU A 110 26.95 3.06 -12.56
C GLU A 110 26.11 1.89 -12.06
N ARG A 111 26.66 1.13 -11.10
CA ARG A 111 25.99 -0.01 -10.49
C ARG A 111 24.71 0.40 -9.73
N THR A 112 24.76 1.53 -9.03
CA THR A 112 23.60 2.04 -8.28
C THR A 112 22.44 2.37 -9.21
N LEU A 113 22.70 3.06 -10.33
CA LEU A 113 21.69 3.38 -11.34
C LEU A 113 21.15 2.11 -12.04
N GLU A 114 22.02 1.14 -12.32
CA GLU A 114 21.59 -0.15 -12.90
C GLU A 114 20.62 -0.88 -11.97
N ILE A 115 20.97 -1.00 -10.67
CA ILE A 115 20.09 -1.61 -9.67
C ILE A 115 18.75 -0.85 -9.60
N ALA A 116 18.80 0.48 -9.61
CA ALA A 116 17.61 1.32 -9.54
C ALA A 116 16.65 1.09 -10.72
N ARG A 117 17.18 1.02 -11.94
CA ARG A 117 16.38 0.69 -13.15
C ARG A 117 15.74 -0.70 -13.03
N ILE A 118 16.49 -1.67 -12.53
CA ILE A 118 16.00 -3.03 -12.34
C ILE A 118 14.87 -3.07 -11.32
N VAL A 119 15.08 -2.53 -10.11
CA VAL A 119 14.06 -2.61 -9.06
C VAL A 119 12.82 -1.79 -9.40
N ARG A 120 12.99 -0.64 -10.09
CA ARG A 120 11.86 0.15 -10.63
C ARG A 120 11.06 -0.65 -11.65
N ARG A 121 11.74 -1.30 -12.61
CA ARG A 121 11.10 -2.17 -13.61
C ARG A 121 10.30 -3.30 -12.97
N HIS A 122 10.74 -3.78 -11.82
CA HIS A 122 10.10 -4.87 -11.10
C HIS A 122 9.14 -4.42 -9.99
N GLY A 123 8.76 -3.12 -9.93
CA GLY A 123 7.64 -2.61 -9.13
C GLY A 123 8.02 -2.11 -7.74
N ALA A 124 9.30 -1.90 -7.44
CA ALA A 124 9.68 -1.09 -6.29
C ALA A 124 9.20 0.35 -6.50
N VAL A 125 8.77 0.98 -5.42
CA VAL A 125 8.30 2.38 -5.42
C VAL A 125 9.22 3.30 -4.62
N LEU A 126 10.05 2.73 -3.74
CA LEU A 126 11.14 3.43 -3.06
C LEU A 126 12.46 2.69 -3.27
N PHE A 127 13.53 3.46 -3.36
CA PHE A 127 14.90 2.97 -3.47
C PHE A 127 15.65 3.18 -2.17
N ARG A 128 16.24 2.11 -1.64
CA ARG A 128 17.11 2.20 -0.48
C ARG A 128 18.57 2.13 -0.90
N GLY A 129 19.42 2.90 -0.23
CA GLY A 129 20.88 2.83 -0.37
C GLY A 129 21.54 3.55 0.79
N GLY A 130 22.51 2.89 1.45
CA GLY A 130 23.25 3.51 2.54
C GLY A 130 24.41 4.35 2.00
N ALA A 131 24.34 5.67 2.15
CA ALA A 131 25.45 6.57 1.86
C ALA A 131 26.45 6.67 3.03
N PHE A 132 25.93 6.50 4.26
CA PHE A 132 26.71 6.37 5.50
C PHE A 132 26.49 4.99 6.09
N LYS A 133 27.54 4.36 6.60
CA LYS A 133 27.47 2.98 7.12
C LYS A 133 28.00 2.90 8.54
N PRO A 134 27.13 2.60 9.55
CA PRO A 134 27.59 2.32 10.90
C PRO A 134 28.26 0.94 10.91
N ARG A 135 29.59 0.89 11.04
CA ARG A 135 30.37 -0.34 11.04
C ARG A 135 30.94 -0.68 12.41
N THR A 136 30.98 -1.97 12.72
CA THR A 136 31.65 -2.47 13.93
C THR A 136 33.17 -2.38 13.78
N SER A 137 33.69 -2.58 12.56
CA SER A 137 35.12 -2.45 12.27
C SER A 137 35.41 -1.12 11.55
N PRO A 138 36.40 -0.34 11.99
CA PRO A 138 36.78 0.89 11.31
C PRO A 138 37.42 0.65 9.92
N TYR A 139 37.86 -0.57 9.64
CA TYR A 139 38.45 -0.97 8.36
C TYR A 139 37.43 -1.36 7.29
N SER A 140 36.18 -1.51 7.66
CA SER A 140 35.10 -1.81 6.70
C SER A 140 34.72 -0.57 5.90
N PHE A 141 34.13 -0.77 4.72
CA PHE A 141 33.61 0.31 3.88
C PHE A 141 32.63 1.20 4.65
N GLN A 142 32.92 2.49 4.78
CA GLN A 142 32.16 3.45 5.60
C GLN A 142 31.02 4.15 4.82
N GLY A 143 30.90 3.88 3.51
CA GLY A 143 29.99 4.59 2.60
C GLY A 143 30.68 5.77 1.90
N LEU A 144 30.04 6.28 0.85
CA LEU A 144 30.53 7.39 0.04
C LEU A 144 30.18 8.78 0.60
N GLY A 145 29.44 8.84 1.73
CA GLY A 145 29.02 10.11 2.33
C GLY A 145 28.12 10.94 1.41
N GLU A 146 28.40 12.25 1.30
CA GLU A 146 27.60 13.14 0.45
C GLU A 146 27.61 12.73 -1.02
N GLU A 147 28.70 12.19 -1.54
CA GLU A 147 28.74 11.71 -2.93
C GLU A 147 27.73 10.57 -3.16
N GLY A 148 27.62 9.65 -2.20
CA GLY A 148 26.57 8.61 -2.24
C GLY A 148 25.16 9.19 -2.23
N LEU A 149 24.92 10.28 -1.50
CA LEU A 149 23.62 10.96 -1.49
C LEU A 149 23.32 11.66 -2.83
N LYS A 150 24.32 12.22 -3.51
CA LYS A 150 24.16 12.80 -4.85
C LYS A 150 23.78 11.72 -5.87
N ILE A 151 24.44 10.56 -5.82
CA ILE A 151 24.10 9.41 -6.66
C ILE A 151 22.64 8.96 -6.41
N LEU A 152 22.18 8.94 -5.15
CA LEU A 152 20.81 8.63 -4.83
C LEU A 152 19.82 9.68 -5.37
N ALA A 153 20.19 10.96 -5.38
CA ALA A 153 19.39 12.01 -6.01
C ALA A 153 19.25 11.80 -7.52
N GLU A 154 20.33 11.40 -8.22
CA GLU A 154 20.27 11.02 -9.65
C GLU A 154 19.35 9.83 -9.88
N VAL A 155 19.37 8.81 -9.00
CA VAL A 155 18.41 7.69 -9.04
C VAL A 155 16.98 8.20 -9.04
N ARG A 156 16.64 9.15 -8.15
CA ARG A 156 15.30 9.74 -8.09
C ARG A 156 14.94 10.46 -9.38
N GLU A 157 15.84 11.26 -9.93
CA GLU A 157 15.63 12.01 -11.16
C GLU A 157 15.42 11.09 -12.37
N GLU A 158 16.20 10.02 -12.47
CA GLU A 158 16.14 9.10 -13.60
C GLU A 158 14.95 8.13 -13.54
N THR A 159 14.64 7.61 -12.34
CA THR A 159 13.69 6.49 -12.20
C THR A 159 12.35 6.88 -11.58
N GLY A 160 12.26 8.06 -10.96
CA GLY A 160 11.12 8.48 -10.17
C GLY A 160 10.99 7.78 -8.81
N LEU A 161 11.90 6.86 -8.45
CA LEU A 161 11.89 6.19 -7.15
C LEU A 161 12.16 7.18 -6.01
N ARG A 162 11.41 7.08 -4.92
CA ARG A 162 11.64 7.88 -3.72
C ARG A 162 12.79 7.30 -2.90
N ILE A 163 13.65 8.15 -2.37
CA ILE A 163 14.92 7.76 -1.76
C ILE A 163 14.79 7.54 -0.26
N VAL A 164 15.24 6.37 0.20
CA VAL A 164 15.40 6.02 1.61
C VAL A 164 16.90 5.85 1.92
N SER A 165 17.43 6.66 2.84
CA SER A 165 18.84 6.53 3.26
C SER A 165 18.99 6.71 4.77
N GLU A 166 19.98 6.03 5.36
CA GLU A 166 20.20 6.01 6.80
C GLU A 166 20.98 7.24 7.25
N ILE A 167 20.48 7.91 8.30
CA ILE A 167 21.21 8.90 9.08
C ILE A 167 21.88 8.23 10.27
N THR A 168 23.16 8.55 10.51
CA THR A 168 23.93 7.96 11.61
C THR A 168 24.32 8.98 12.69
N SER A 169 24.23 10.28 12.37
CA SER A 169 24.58 11.38 13.25
C SER A 169 23.71 12.61 12.96
N PRO A 170 23.35 13.42 13.98
CA PRO A 170 22.69 14.72 13.79
C PRO A 170 23.41 15.67 12.84
N ALA A 171 24.74 15.59 12.75
CA ALA A 171 25.55 16.42 11.83
C ALA A 171 25.22 16.21 10.35
N GLN A 172 24.52 15.12 9.99
CA GLN A 172 24.10 14.81 8.63
C GLN A 172 22.70 15.36 8.28
N ALA A 173 22.03 16.04 9.21
CA ALA A 173 20.65 16.49 9.08
C ALA A 173 20.41 17.30 7.79
N ASP A 174 21.26 18.29 7.51
CA ASP A 174 21.14 19.16 6.33
C ASP A 174 21.29 18.38 5.02
N LEU A 175 22.20 17.39 4.99
CA LEU A 175 22.36 16.51 3.84
C LEU A 175 21.12 15.63 3.62
N MET A 176 20.53 15.09 4.69
CA MET A 176 19.28 14.33 4.60
C MET A 176 18.13 15.19 4.08
N MET A 177 18.03 16.44 4.54
CA MET A 177 17.03 17.37 4.06
C MET A 177 17.16 17.63 2.55
N LYS A 178 18.37 17.73 2.04
CA LYS A 178 18.66 18.07 0.65
C LYS A 178 18.39 16.89 -0.32
N TYR A 179 18.81 15.67 0.06
CA TYR A 179 18.91 14.57 -0.89
C TYR A 179 17.92 13.42 -0.69
N VAL A 180 17.34 13.25 0.50
CA VAL A 180 16.59 12.06 0.90
C VAL A 180 15.10 12.36 1.06
N ASP A 181 14.23 11.44 0.66
CA ASP A 181 12.77 11.58 0.80
C ASP A 181 12.25 10.95 2.10
N VAL A 182 12.86 9.84 2.55
CA VAL A 182 12.55 9.15 3.81
C VAL A 182 13.84 8.93 4.58
N VAL A 183 13.95 9.49 5.78
CA VAL A 183 15.13 9.36 6.63
C VAL A 183 15.05 8.07 7.44
N GLN A 184 16.00 7.15 7.24
CA GLN A 184 16.04 5.91 8.00
C GLN A 184 16.88 6.08 9.28
N VAL A 185 16.30 5.70 10.43
CA VAL A 185 17.05 5.47 11.68
C VAL A 185 17.33 3.98 11.82
N GLY A 186 18.60 3.62 11.79
CA GLY A 186 19.04 2.23 11.88
C GLY A 186 18.81 1.61 13.27
N ALA A 187 18.75 0.28 13.33
CA ALA A 187 18.48 -0.46 14.57
C ALA A 187 19.47 -0.15 15.72
N ARG A 188 20.73 0.15 15.39
CA ARG A 188 21.74 0.55 16.39
C ARG A 188 21.48 1.93 17.00
N ASN A 189 20.73 2.78 16.30
CA ASN A 189 20.40 4.15 16.70
C ASN A 189 18.97 4.30 17.23
N MET A 190 18.21 3.20 17.40
CA MET A 190 16.84 3.28 17.93
C MET A 190 16.77 3.94 19.32
N GLN A 191 17.81 3.78 20.13
CA GLN A 191 17.92 4.38 21.47
C GLN A 191 18.80 5.65 21.51
N ASN A 192 19.22 6.15 20.35
CA ASN A 192 19.90 7.44 20.26
C ASN A 192 18.87 8.58 20.29
N PHE A 193 18.43 8.94 21.47
CA PHE A 193 17.33 9.90 21.68
C PHE A 193 17.66 11.31 21.14
N GLU A 194 18.92 11.70 21.11
CA GLU A 194 19.35 12.95 20.47
C GLU A 194 19.09 12.90 18.96
N LEU A 195 19.47 11.79 18.31
CA LEU A 195 19.21 11.57 16.89
C LEU A 195 17.70 11.50 16.61
N LEU A 196 16.92 10.82 17.47
CA LEU A 196 15.46 10.72 17.32
C LEU A 196 14.79 12.11 17.36
N ARG A 197 15.18 12.97 18.30
CA ARG A 197 14.71 14.35 18.35
C ARG A 197 15.14 15.15 17.12
N CYS A 198 16.39 14.97 16.69
CA CYS A 198 16.89 15.64 15.48
C CYS A 198 16.02 15.27 14.26
N VAL A 199 15.80 13.99 13.97
CA VAL A 199 15.00 13.56 12.82
C VAL A 199 13.52 13.95 12.96
N GLY A 200 13.01 14.02 14.19
CA GLY A 200 11.67 14.53 14.47
C GLY A 200 11.48 15.98 14.00
N ARG A 201 12.50 16.83 14.17
CA ARG A 201 12.45 18.24 13.74
C ARG A 201 12.61 18.45 12.24
N LEU A 202 13.10 17.44 11.50
CA LEU A 202 13.29 17.58 10.05
C LEU A 202 11.96 17.67 9.27
N GLY A 203 10.84 17.20 9.85
CA GLY A 203 9.54 17.21 9.17
C GLY A 203 9.44 16.29 7.95
N LYS A 204 10.43 15.40 7.73
CA LYS A 204 10.41 14.35 6.71
C LYS A 204 9.90 13.03 7.28
N PRO A 205 9.33 12.14 6.45
CA PRO A 205 9.04 10.79 6.85
C PRO A 205 10.27 10.07 7.43
N VAL A 206 10.08 9.40 8.56
CA VAL A 206 11.14 8.66 9.27
C VAL A 206 10.82 7.16 9.28
N LEU A 207 11.74 6.36 8.76
CA LEU A 207 11.68 4.91 8.86
C LEU A 207 12.51 4.47 10.07
N LEU A 208 11.83 4.03 11.13
CA LEU A 208 12.45 3.65 12.41
C LEU A 208 12.59 2.12 12.50
N LYS A 209 13.82 1.62 12.38
CA LYS A 209 14.11 0.20 12.54
C LYS A 209 14.12 -0.21 14.00
N ARG A 210 13.48 -1.35 14.32
CA ARG A 210 13.48 -1.95 15.64
C ARG A 210 14.90 -2.30 16.09
N GLY A 211 15.25 -1.99 17.32
CA GLY A 211 16.53 -2.32 17.94
C GLY A 211 16.72 -3.84 18.08
N LEU A 212 17.99 -4.28 18.10
CA LEU A 212 18.35 -5.70 18.05
C LEU A 212 17.83 -6.52 19.24
N ALA A 213 17.57 -5.90 20.38
CA ALA A 213 17.03 -6.53 21.59
C ALA A 213 15.84 -5.75 22.16
N ALA A 214 15.23 -4.89 21.34
CA ALA A 214 14.15 -4.01 21.77
C ALA A 214 12.82 -4.77 21.88
N THR A 215 12.12 -4.56 22.99
CA THR A 215 10.71 -4.90 23.12
C THR A 215 9.85 -4.03 22.17
N ILE A 216 8.61 -4.43 21.95
CA ILE A 216 7.66 -3.61 21.18
C ILE A 216 7.41 -2.28 21.88
N GLU A 217 7.33 -2.27 23.21
CA GLU A 217 7.13 -1.06 24.01
C GLU A 217 8.29 -0.08 23.84
N GLU A 218 9.54 -0.54 23.95
CA GLU A 218 10.72 0.30 23.73
C GLU A 218 10.78 0.87 22.30
N TRP A 219 10.34 0.09 21.32
CA TRP A 219 10.27 0.54 19.94
C TRP A 219 9.20 1.62 19.74
N LEU A 220 8.01 1.46 20.34
CA LEU A 220 6.96 2.47 20.34
C LEU A 220 7.38 3.72 21.13
N MET A 221 8.10 3.57 22.24
CA MET A 221 8.69 4.71 22.96
C MET A 221 9.73 5.49 22.13
N ALA A 222 10.53 4.79 21.35
CA ALA A 222 11.45 5.46 20.42
C ALA A 222 10.70 6.24 19.32
N ALA A 223 9.60 5.70 18.79
CA ALA A 223 8.72 6.44 17.88
C ALA A 223 8.07 7.64 18.57
N GLU A 224 7.65 7.51 19.83
CA GLU A 224 7.09 8.62 20.63
C GLU A 224 8.04 9.83 20.71
N TYR A 225 9.36 9.61 20.81
CA TYR A 225 10.34 10.71 20.77
C TYR A 225 10.29 11.50 19.46
N ILE A 226 10.09 10.84 18.34
CA ILE A 226 9.97 11.51 17.04
C ILE A 226 8.66 12.30 16.95
N LEU A 227 7.54 11.68 17.37
CA LEU A 227 6.24 12.33 17.35
C LEU A 227 6.18 13.52 18.31
N SER A 228 6.89 13.45 19.45
CA SER A 228 6.93 14.54 20.43
C SER A 228 7.56 15.83 19.91
N GLU A 229 8.45 15.73 18.92
CA GLU A 229 9.04 16.87 18.21
C GLU A 229 8.12 17.42 17.08
N GLY A 230 6.92 16.84 16.89
CA GLY A 230 5.91 17.31 15.95
C GLY A 230 5.86 16.58 14.63
N ASN A 231 6.63 15.51 14.45
CA ASN A 231 6.63 14.70 13.24
C ASN A 231 5.85 13.39 13.45
N ASP A 232 4.66 13.30 12.90
CA ASP A 232 3.78 12.12 12.93
C ASP A 232 4.02 11.14 11.77
N GLN A 233 4.94 11.46 10.86
CA GLN A 233 5.25 10.66 9.67
C GLN A 233 6.29 9.59 9.99
N VAL A 234 5.98 8.67 10.90
CA VAL A 234 6.88 7.57 11.30
C VAL A 234 6.40 6.23 10.74
N ILE A 235 7.31 5.52 10.08
CA ILE A 235 7.14 4.17 9.55
C ILE A 235 7.94 3.22 10.44
N LEU A 236 7.27 2.26 11.06
CA LEU A 236 7.93 1.24 11.85
C LEU A 236 8.50 0.16 10.93
N CYS A 237 9.73 -0.32 11.21
CA CYS A 237 10.37 -1.38 10.42
C CYS A 237 10.88 -2.51 11.33
N GLU A 238 10.16 -3.65 11.30
CA GLU A 238 10.65 -4.89 11.92
C GLU A 238 11.80 -5.46 11.09
N ARG A 239 12.90 -5.84 11.74
CA ARG A 239 14.13 -6.32 11.08
C ARG A 239 14.82 -7.49 11.80
N GLY A 240 14.09 -8.15 12.67
CA GLY A 240 14.59 -9.23 13.51
C GLY A 240 15.22 -8.76 14.81
N ILE A 241 15.12 -9.61 15.80
CA ILE A 241 15.69 -9.43 17.13
C ILE A 241 16.70 -10.53 17.44
N ARG A 242 17.64 -10.27 18.33
CA ARG A 242 18.56 -11.27 18.85
C ARG A 242 17.81 -12.20 19.79
N THR A 243 17.96 -13.50 19.55
CA THR A 243 17.47 -14.57 20.41
C THR A 243 18.63 -15.54 20.71
N PHE A 244 18.33 -16.65 21.34
CA PHE A 244 19.29 -17.75 21.52
C PHE A 244 19.58 -18.50 20.21
N GLU A 245 18.72 -18.37 19.19
CA GLU A 245 18.90 -19.00 17.88
C GLU A 245 19.94 -18.24 17.04
N HIS A 246 20.81 -18.96 16.33
CA HIS A 246 21.93 -18.39 15.58
C HIS A 246 22.08 -18.91 14.14
N TYR A 247 21.13 -19.73 13.66
CA TYR A 247 21.09 -20.15 12.25
C TYR A 247 20.84 -19.00 11.29
N THR A 248 20.10 -18.00 11.73
CA THR A 248 19.93 -16.73 11.02
C THR A 248 20.58 -15.61 11.81
N ARG A 249 20.91 -14.51 11.13
CA ARG A 249 21.54 -13.34 11.76
C ARG A 249 20.73 -12.80 12.93
N ASN A 250 19.40 -12.81 12.81
CA ASN A 250 18.43 -12.49 13.85
C ASN A 250 17.15 -13.31 13.61
N THR A 251 16.36 -13.48 14.64
CA THR A 251 15.02 -14.06 14.54
C THR A 251 14.03 -13.00 14.06
N LEU A 252 13.41 -13.19 12.90
CA LEU A 252 12.36 -12.30 12.41
C LEU A 252 11.09 -12.49 13.23
N ASP A 253 10.68 -11.44 13.96
CA ASP A 253 9.47 -11.47 14.78
C ASP A 253 8.26 -11.00 13.97
N LEU A 254 7.64 -11.92 13.22
CA LEU A 254 6.44 -11.61 12.45
C LEU A 254 5.21 -11.39 13.34
N THR A 255 5.22 -11.88 14.58
CA THR A 255 4.13 -11.62 15.53
C THR A 255 4.06 -10.15 15.92
N ALA A 256 5.18 -9.42 15.82
CA ALA A 256 5.21 -7.99 16.06
C ALA A 256 4.28 -7.22 15.10
N VAL A 257 4.07 -7.70 13.86
CA VAL A 257 3.23 -6.99 12.87
C VAL A 257 1.78 -6.83 13.35
N PRO A 258 1.01 -7.89 13.62
CA PRO A 258 -0.37 -7.74 14.10
C PRO A 258 -0.45 -7.08 15.48
N VAL A 259 0.54 -7.30 16.37
CA VAL A 259 0.59 -6.65 17.69
C VAL A 259 0.76 -5.14 17.56
N VAL A 260 1.73 -4.68 16.77
CA VAL A 260 1.99 -3.26 16.53
C VAL A 260 0.78 -2.61 15.86
N LYS A 261 0.17 -3.23 14.86
CA LYS A 261 -1.05 -2.72 14.20
C LYS A 261 -2.25 -2.57 15.14
N LYS A 262 -2.29 -3.32 16.23
CA LYS A 262 -3.29 -3.17 17.29
C LYS A 262 -2.96 -2.03 18.25
N LEU A 263 -1.68 -1.83 18.56
CA LEU A 263 -1.22 -0.88 19.59
C LEU A 263 -1.07 0.54 19.08
N THR A 264 -0.66 0.71 17.80
CA THR A 264 -0.36 2.01 17.19
C THR A 264 -1.10 2.22 15.87
N HIS A 265 -1.26 3.48 15.50
CA HIS A 265 -1.79 3.90 14.20
C HIS A 265 -0.72 3.97 13.09
N LEU A 266 0.56 3.83 13.45
CA LEU A 266 1.69 3.96 12.52
C LEU A 266 1.77 2.76 11.55
N PRO A 267 2.13 2.97 10.29
CA PRO A 267 2.36 1.88 9.35
C PRO A 267 3.59 1.07 9.73
N VAL A 268 3.55 -0.25 9.45
CA VAL A 268 4.65 -1.17 9.72
C VAL A 268 5.08 -1.90 8.47
N ILE A 269 6.39 -1.87 8.18
CA ILE A 269 7.04 -2.66 7.14
C ILE A 269 8.01 -3.66 7.76
N VAL A 270 8.44 -4.64 6.96
CA VAL A 270 9.35 -5.70 7.42
C VAL A 270 10.58 -5.76 6.53
N ASP A 271 11.76 -5.92 7.14
CA ASP A 271 13.05 -6.08 6.47
C ASP A 271 13.59 -7.52 6.69
N PRO A 272 13.23 -8.47 5.83
CA PRO A 272 13.68 -9.85 5.95
C PRO A 272 15.18 -10.02 5.60
N SER A 273 15.76 -9.13 4.81
CA SER A 273 17.20 -9.19 4.45
C SER A 273 18.07 -9.05 5.69
N HIS A 274 17.85 -7.99 6.49
CA HIS A 274 18.63 -7.77 7.71
C HIS A 274 18.21 -8.68 8.87
N ALA A 275 16.99 -9.24 8.82
CA ALA A 275 16.57 -10.23 9.80
C ALA A 275 17.32 -11.54 9.61
N THR A 276 17.21 -12.14 8.44
CA THR A 276 17.75 -13.49 8.20
C THR A 276 19.25 -13.49 7.94
N GLY A 277 19.77 -12.48 7.24
CA GLY A 277 21.18 -12.41 6.81
C GLY A 277 21.54 -13.43 5.73
N LEU A 278 20.56 -14.17 5.20
CA LEU A 278 20.71 -15.25 4.24
C LEU A 278 19.76 -15.06 3.06
N ARG A 279 20.31 -14.95 1.85
CA ARG A 279 19.60 -14.68 0.60
C ARG A 279 18.42 -15.64 0.37
N GLU A 280 18.62 -16.93 0.58
CA GLU A 280 17.60 -17.95 0.38
C GLU A 280 16.40 -17.85 1.35
N LYS A 281 16.58 -17.18 2.47
CA LYS A 281 15.52 -16.98 3.47
C LYS A 281 14.73 -15.69 3.25
N VAL A 282 15.21 -14.78 2.42
CA VAL A 282 14.55 -13.48 2.18
C VAL A 282 13.17 -13.67 1.54
N LEU A 283 13.06 -14.48 0.48
CA LEU A 283 11.79 -14.69 -0.23
C LEU A 283 10.70 -15.28 0.68
N PRO A 284 10.92 -16.41 1.37
CA PRO A 284 9.88 -16.98 2.24
C PRO A 284 9.49 -16.03 3.37
N MET A 285 10.43 -15.29 3.96
CA MET A 285 10.13 -14.35 5.04
C MET A 285 9.43 -13.08 4.55
N ALA A 286 9.74 -12.60 3.35
CA ALA A 286 9.02 -11.49 2.73
C ALA A 286 7.55 -11.85 2.46
N ARG A 287 7.29 -13.05 1.91
CA ARG A 287 5.92 -13.56 1.71
C ARG A 287 5.15 -13.65 3.03
N ALA A 288 5.77 -14.25 4.05
CA ALA A 288 5.18 -14.40 5.37
C ALA A 288 4.91 -13.04 6.04
N ALA A 289 5.77 -12.04 5.84
CA ALA A 289 5.57 -10.68 6.35
C ALA A 289 4.30 -10.03 5.77
N ILE A 290 4.06 -10.18 4.47
CA ILE A 290 2.83 -9.66 3.85
C ILE A 290 1.61 -10.46 4.32
N ALA A 291 1.70 -11.79 4.41
CA ALA A 291 0.63 -12.61 4.96
C ALA A 291 0.29 -12.25 6.42
N ALA A 292 1.26 -11.81 7.21
CA ALA A 292 1.05 -11.29 8.56
C ALA A 292 0.40 -9.89 8.60
N GLY A 293 0.23 -9.23 7.45
CA GLY A 293 -0.46 -7.95 7.32
C GLY A 293 0.46 -6.72 7.34
N ALA A 294 1.74 -6.84 7.03
CA ALA A 294 2.65 -5.71 6.89
C ALA A 294 2.19 -4.75 5.77
N ASP A 295 2.45 -3.46 5.93
CA ASP A 295 2.13 -2.44 4.93
C ASP A 295 3.16 -2.38 3.80
N GLY A 296 4.27 -3.07 3.94
CA GLY A 296 5.32 -3.18 2.95
C GLY A 296 6.49 -4.03 3.40
N ILE A 297 7.46 -4.14 2.50
CA ILE A 297 8.75 -4.80 2.77
C ILE A 297 9.91 -3.91 2.35
N MET A 298 11.06 -4.13 2.98
CA MET A 298 12.34 -3.61 2.55
C MET A 298 13.29 -4.77 2.26
N VAL A 299 13.87 -4.82 1.06
CA VAL A 299 14.80 -5.88 0.67
C VAL A 299 16.08 -5.34 0.05
N GLU A 300 17.17 -6.05 0.21
CA GLU A 300 18.42 -5.76 -0.47
C GLU A 300 18.49 -6.46 -1.81
N VAL A 301 18.84 -5.69 -2.85
CA VAL A 301 19.01 -6.16 -4.23
C VAL A 301 20.35 -5.65 -4.77
N HIS A 302 21.09 -6.51 -5.41
CA HIS A 302 22.37 -6.16 -6.00
C HIS A 302 22.60 -6.95 -7.31
N VAL A 303 23.20 -6.35 -8.32
CA VAL A 303 23.48 -7.02 -9.61
C VAL A 303 24.55 -8.11 -9.51
N GLU A 304 25.51 -7.94 -8.63
CA GLU A 304 26.57 -8.89 -8.32
C GLU A 304 26.72 -9.05 -6.80
N PRO A 305 25.77 -9.70 -6.11
CA PRO A 305 25.79 -9.78 -4.64
C PRO A 305 27.09 -10.32 -4.04
N ASP A 306 27.75 -11.23 -4.74
CA ASP A 306 28.97 -11.87 -4.24
C ASP A 306 30.22 -10.94 -4.31
N LYS A 307 30.12 -9.82 -5.04
CA LYS A 307 31.14 -8.76 -5.12
C LYS A 307 30.76 -7.51 -4.33
N ALA A 308 29.60 -7.50 -3.67
CA ALA A 308 29.13 -6.34 -2.92
C ALA A 308 30.08 -5.98 -1.78
N LEU A 309 30.33 -4.69 -1.58
CA LEU A 309 31.18 -4.18 -0.50
C LEU A 309 30.51 -4.32 0.89
N SER A 310 29.20 -4.58 0.92
CA SER A 310 28.45 -4.79 2.15
C SER A 310 27.27 -5.73 1.96
N ASP A 311 27.07 -6.63 2.95
CA ASP A 311 25.91 -7.51 3.13
C ASP A 311 25.49 -8.32 1.88
N GLY A 312 26.43 -8.72 1.02
CA GLY A 312 26.16 -9.47 -0.21
C GLY A 312 25.43 -10.81 0.01
N ALA A 313 25.71 -11.50 1.12
CA ALA A 313 25.12 -12.79 1.44
C ALA A 313 23.59 -12.75 1.60
N GLN A 314 23.02 -11.59 1.93
CA GLN A 314 21.57 -11.39 2.11
C GLN A 314 20.92 -10.63 0.95
N SER A 315 21.70 -10.11 0.01
CA SER A 315 21.20 -9.37 -1.16
C SER A 315 20.66 -10.32 -2.22
N LEU A 316 19.48 -10.01 -2.75
CA LEU A 316 18.85 -10.76 -3.84
C LEU A 316 19.52 -10.43 -5.17
N TYR A 317 19.63 -11.42 -6.05
CA TYR A 317 19.83 -11.19 -7.47
C TYR A 317 18.58 -10.58 -8.12
N PRO A 318 18.72 -9.87 -9.25
CA PRO A 318 17.58 -9.30 -9.98
C PRO A 318 16.43 -10.29 -10.25
N GLU A 319 16.76 -11.52 -10.67
CA GLU A 319 15.79 -12.56 -10.98
C GLU A 319 15.04 -13.06 -9.72
N GLN A 320 15.72 -13.08 -8.59
CA GLN A 320 15.10 -13.43 -7.31
C GLN A 320 14.16 -12.32 -6.84
N PHE A 321 14.54 -11.06 -7.05
CA PHE A 321 13.68 -9.92 -6.76
C PHE A 321 12.44 -9.92 -7.67
N GLU A 322 12.61 -10.18 -8.97
CA GLU A 322 11.49 -10.34 -9.90
C GLU A 322 10.52 -11.45 -9.44
N ARG A 323 11.08 -12.61 -9.05
CA ARG A 323 10.27 -13.71 -8.51
C ARG A 323 9.50 -13.29 -7.25
N LEU A 324 10.18 -12.59 -6.32
CA LEU A 324 9.55 -12.07 -5.12
C LEU A 324 8.36 -11.18 -5.47
N MET A 325 8.54 -10.24 -6.39
CA MET A 325 7.48 -9.30 -6.77
C MET A 325 6.26 -10.02 -7.38
N ARG A 326 6.47 -11.08 -8.17
CA ARG A 326 5.39 -11.94 -8.66
C ARG A 326 4.64 -12.64 -7.53
N ASP A 327 5.37 -13.17 -6.54
CA ASP A 327 4.76 -13.86 -5.41
C ASP A 327 3.95 -12.89 -4.53
N LEU A 328 4.47 -11.69 -4.28
CA LEU A 328 3.77 -10.65 -3.52
C LEU A 328 2.51 -10.18 -4.23
N HIS A 329 2.51 -10.18 -5.55
CA HIS A 329 1.35 -9.86 -6.36
C HIS A 329 0.18 -10.83 -6.11
N VAL A 330 0.50 -12.11 -5.92
CA VAL A 330 -0.49 -13.14 -5.60
C VAL A 330 -0.97 -13.06 -4.15
N ILE A 331 -0.07 -12.74 -3.20
CA ILE A 331 -0.38 -12.77 -1.77
C ILE A 331 -1.06 -11.48 -1.30
N SER A 332 -0.70 -10.32 -1.84
CA SER A 332 -1.21 -9.03 -1.35
C SER A 332 -2.74 -8.90 -1.37
N PRO A 333 -3.48 -9.38 -2.38
CA PRO A 333 -4.93 -9.35 -2.36
C PRO A 333 -5.56 -10.15 -1.20
N VAL A 334 -4.94 -11.26 -0.79
CA VAL A 334 -5.43 -12.11 0.30
C VAL A 334 -5.50 -11.34 1.63
N VAL A 335 -4.60 -10.37 1.82
CA VAL A 335 -4.57 -9.52 3.02
C VAL A 335 -5.17 -8.14 2.79
N GLY A 336 -5.93 -7.95 1.70
CA GLY A 336 -6.61 -6.70 1.39
C GLY A 336 -5.67 -5.57 0.91
N LYS A 337 -4.49 -5.93 0.41
CA LYS A 337 -3.53 -4.98 -0.17
C LYS A 337 -3.44 -5.16 -1.68
N GLN A 338 -2.99 -4.12 -2.37
CA GLN A 338 -2.71 -4.16 -3.80
C GLN A 338 -1.23 -3.82 -4.05
N LEU A 339 -0.62 -4.52 -4.99
CA LEU A 339 0.65 -4.11 -5.54
C LEU A 339 0.40 -3.25 -6.77
N ASP A 340 1.17 -2.18 -6.98
CA ASP A 340 0.96 -1.27 -8.11
C ASP A 340 1.31 -1.97 -9.43
N PHE A 341 0.36 -1.94 -10.38
CA PHE A 341 0.44 -2.68 -11.63
C PHE A 341 1.12 -1.92 -12.79
N ASP A 342 1.47 -0.65 -12.62
CA ASP A 342 2.28 0.08 -13.61
C ASP A 342 3.62 -0.61 -13.93
N TYR A 343 3.83 -1.71 -13.25
CA TYR A 343 4.95 -2.59 -13.29
C TYR A 343 4.94 -3.64 -14.41
N LEU A 344 3.86 -3.83 -15.20
CA LEU A 344 3.83 -4.85 -16.26
C LEU A 344 4.34 -4.34 -17.65
N PRO A 345 5.60 -3.85 -17.77
CA PRO A 345 6.18 -3.50 -19.07
C PRO A 345 6.40 -4.73 -19.95
N LYS A 346 6.37 -5.94 -19.37
CA LYS A 346 6.62 -7.18 -20.13
C LYS A 346 5.50 -7.51 -21.12
N ALA A 347 4.25 -7.24 -20.79
CA ALA A 347 3.17 -7.41 -21.77
C ALA A 347 3.38 -6.53 -23.02
N ARG A 348 3.91 -5.31 -22.86
CA ARG A 348 4.29 -4.43 -24.00
C ARG A 348 5.48 -4.98 -24.79
N TYR A 349 6.43 -5.64 -24.14
CA TYR A 349 7.62 -6.21 -24.80
C TYR A 349 7.24 -7.45 -25.64
N PHE A 350 6.34 -8.30 -25.13
CA PHE A 350 5.89 -9.50 -25.84
C PHE A 350 4.90 -9.18 -26.96
N ALA A 351 4.07 -8.13 -26.80
CA ALA A 351 3.22 -7.64 -27.89
C ALA A 351 3.99 -7.16 -29.12
N ARG A 352 5.28 -6.83 -28.99
CA ARG A 352 6.11 -6.33 -30.08
C ARG A 352 6.95 -7.36 -30.82
N ARG A 353 7.01 -8.61 -30.38
CA ARG A 353 8.02 -9.56 -30.88
C ARG A 353 7.56 -10.55 -31.95
N ASP A 354 6.27 -10.75 -32.17
CA ASP A 354 5.82 -11.70 -33.19
C ASP A 354 4.71 -11.11 -34.07
N HIS A 355 5.05 -10.98 -35.33
CA HIS A 355 4.23 -10.97 -36.54
C HIS A 355 3.66 -9.65 -37.11
N ALA A 356 3.60 -9.64 -38.44
CA ALA A 356 3.13 -8.63 -39.37
C ALA A 356 1.63 -8.24 -39.29
N ALA A 357 0.92 -8.67 -38.24
CA ALA A 357 -0.39 -8.13 -37.85
C ALA A 357 -0.33 -7.76 -36.37
N GLU A 358 -0.76 -6.56 -36.00
CA GLU A 358 -0.82 -6.13 -34.58
C GLU A 358 -1.67 -7.12 -33.78
N PRO A 359 -1.10 -7.77 -32.76
CA PRO A 359 -1.81 -8.78 -31.99
C PRO A 359 -2.95 -8.14 -31.21
N THR A 360 -4.17 -8.54 -31.51
CA THR A 360 -5.38 -8.06 -30.83
C THR A 360 -5.60 -8.84 -29.53
N VAL A 361 -5.94 -8.11 -28.49
CA VAL A 361 -6.42 -8.68 -27.20
C VAL A 361 -7.94 -8.73 -27.22
N VAL A 362 -8.52 -9.87 -26.89
CA VAL A 362 -9.98 -10.02 -26.79
C VAL A 362 -10.42 -10.24 -25.36
N TYR A 363 -11.58 -9.69 -25.02
CA TYR A 363 -12.19 -9.82 -23.70
C TYR A 363 -13.71 -9.86 -23.81
N SER A 364 -14.39 -10.41 -22.80
CA SER A 364 -15.85 -10.47 -22.74
C SER A 364 -16.43 -9.25 -22.05
N GLY A 365 -17.57 -8.74 -22.56
CA GLY A 365 -18.32 -7.59 -22.04
C GLY A 365 -18.02 -6.28 -22.76
N ASP A 366 -18.80 -5.25 -22.46
CA ASP A 366 -18.65 -3.94 -23.08
C ASP A 366 -17.39 -3.18 -22.56
N PRO A 367 -16.91 -2.15 -23.31
CA PRO A 367 -15.88 -1.25 -22.81
C PRO A 367 -16.26 -0.65 -21.44
N GLY A 368 -15.34 -0.71 -20.47
CA GLY A 368 -15.60 -0.35 -19.06
C GLY A 368 -15.97 -1.51 -18.15
N SER A 369 -16.16 -2.72 -18.70
CA SER A 369 -16.31 -3.94 -17.87
C SER A 369 -15.03 -4.25 -17.09
N PHE A 370 -15.12 -5.08 -16.06
CA PHE A 370 -13.93 -5.51 -15.31
C PHE A 370 -12.96 -6.33 -16.15
N SER A 371 -13.43 -7.07 -17.15
CA SER A 371 -12.56 -7.75 -18.13
C SER A 371 -11.81 -6.75 -19.02
N HIS A 372 -12.47 -5.66 -19.45
CA HIS A 372 -11.80 -4.55 -20.15
C HIS A 372 -10.74 -3.90 -19.28
N LYS A 373 -11.07 -3.58 -18.03
CA LYS A 373 -10.13 -3.02 -17.06
C LYS A 373 -8.94 -3.96 -16.84
N ALA A 374 -9.18 -5.26 -16.75
CA ALA A 374 -8.12 -6.27 -16.65
C ALA A 374 -7.22 -6.28 -17.89
N ALA A 375 -7.81 -6.21 -19.09
CA ALA A 375 -7.06 -6.13 -20.34
C ALA A 375 -6.21 -4.85 -20.43
N LEU A 376 -6.77 -3.69 -20.13
CA LEU A 376 -6.04 -2.42 -20.09
C LEU A 376 -4.88 -2.45 -19.09
N GLN A 377 -5.12 -3.01 -17.92
CA GLN A 377 -4.12 -3.07 -16.87
C GLN A 377 -2.99 -4.02 -17.21
N PHE A 378 -3.27 -5.15 -17.87
CA PHE A 378 -2.25 -6.13 -18.26
C PHE A 378 -1.47 -5.69 -19.50
N PHE A 379 -2.14 -5.22 -20.55
CA PHE A 379 -1.54 -4.93 -21.86
C PHE A 379 -1.24 -3.44 -22.08
N GLY A 380 -1.87 -2.54 -21.32
CA GLY A 380 -1.79 -1.09 -21.50
C GLY A 380 -2.75 -0.57 -22.59
N GLU A 381 -2.91 0.75 -22.65
CA GLU A 381 -3.91 1.42 -23.51
C GLU A 381 -3.56 1.42 -25.02
N THR A 382 -2.30 1.10 -25.36
CA THR A 382 -1.80 1.18 -26.75
C THR A 382 -1.98 -0.12 -27.55
N VAL A 383 -2.42 -1.20 -26.92
CA VAL A 383 -2.64 -2.49 -27.62
C VAL A 383 -4.05 -2.53 -28.17
N PRO A 384 -4.25 -2.94 -29.44
CA PRO A 384 -5.59 -3.09 -30.00
C PRO A 384 -6.42 -4.10 -29.20
N MET A 385 -7.61 -3.67 -28.77
CA MET A 385 -8.52 -4.48 -27.99
C MET A 385 -9.88 -4.62 -28.68
N LYS A 386 -10.45 -5.83 -28.60
CA LYS A 386 -11.77 -6.12 -29.13
C LYS A 386 -12.64 -6.77 -28.07
N ASN A 387 -13.81 -6.22 -27.83
CA ASN A 387 -14.80 -6.81 -26.95
C ASN A 387 -15.64 -7.87 -27.66
N LEU A 388 -16.01 -8.90 -26.93
CA LEU A 388 -16.83 -10.02 -27.43
C LEU A 388 -18.03 -10.24 -26.50
N ALA A 389 -19.07 -10.88 -27.03
CA ALA A 389 -20.32 -11.05 -26.31
C ALA A 389 -20.27 -12.14 -25.23
N SER A 390 -19.38 -13.11 -25.34
CA SER A 390 -19.30 -14.25 -24.42
C SER A 390 -17.86 -14.70 -24.17
N PHE A 391 -17.64 -15.43 -23.07
CA PHE A 391 -16.35 -16.06 -22.81
C PHE A 391 -15.99 -17.07 -23.91
N ARG A 392 -16.95 -17.87 -24.39
CA ARG A 392 -16.73 -18.85 -25.46
C ARG A 392 -16.17 -18.19 -26.72
N GLU A 393 -16.67 -17.02 -27.10
CA GLU A 393 -16.14 -16.27 -28.24
C GLU A 393 -14.70 -15.84 -28.03
N VAL A 394 -14.32 -15.47 -26.78
CA VAL A 394 -12.93 -15.14 -26.44
C VAL A 394 -12.02 -16.35 -26.69
N PHE A 395 -12.43 -17.52 -26.20
CA PHE A 395 -11.67 -18.76 -26.43
C PHE A 395 -11.58 -19.14 -27.92
N THR A 396 -12.67 -19.02 -28.66
CA THR A 396 -12.74 -19.31 -30.10
C THR A 396 -11.82 -18.37 -30.89
N GLU A 397 -11.88 -17.07 -30.68
CA GLU A 397 -11.05 -16.09 -31.40
C GLU A 397 -9.55 -16.31 -31.16
N VAL A 398 -9.17 -16.65 -29.93
CA VAL A 398 -7.77 -16.97 -29.61
C VAL A 398 -7.33 -18.29 -30.25
N THR A 399 -8.16 -19.32 -30.19
CA THR A 399 -7.87 -20.64 -30.77
C THR A 399 -7.72 -20.55 -32.29
N GLU A 400 -8.61 -19.82 -32.95
CA GLU A 400 -8.58 -19.64 -34.42
C GLU A 400 -7.45 -18.67 -34.88
N GLY A 401 -6.74 -18.03 -33.94
CA GLY A 401 -5.65 -17.11 -34.27
C GLY A 401 -6.09 -15.73 -34.77
N LYS A 402 -7.36 -15.40 -34.61
CA LYS A 402 -7.92 -14.07 -34.90
C LYS A 402 -7.49 -13.05 -33.84
N ALA A 403 -7.17 -13.53 -32.63
CA ALA A 403 -6.60 -12.75 -31.54
C ALA A 403 -5.34 -13.43 -31.01
N GLY A 404 -4.39 -12.63 -30.54
CA GLY A 404 -3.17 -13.11 -29.91
C GLY A 404 -3.40 -13.60 -28.48
N TRP A 405 -4.26 -12.88 -27.75
CA TRP A 405 -4.55 -13.14 -26.34
C TRP A 405 -6.02 -12.93 -26.01
N GLY A 406 -6.50 -13.69 -25.00
CA GLY A 406 -7.80 -13.51 -24.39
C GLY A 406 -7.68 -13.19 -22.91
N VAL A 407 -8.58 -12.35 -22.38
CA VAL A 407 -8.67 -12.03 -20.95
C VAL A 407 -9.98 -12.58 -20.40
N VAL A 408 -9.89 -13.49 -19.44
CA VAL A 408 -11.05 -14.17 -18.86
C VAL A 408 -10.97 -14.21 -17.33
N PRO A 409 -12.07 -13.95 -16.60
CA PRO A 409 -12.09 -14.08 -15.17
C PRO A 409 -12.08 -15.56 -14.76
N LEU A 410 -11.22 -15.94 -13.81
CA LEU A 410 -11.10 -17.33 -13.34
C LEU A 410 -11.77 -17.53 -11.99
N GLU A 411 -11.61 -16.59 -11.07
CA GLU A 411 -12.05 -16.73 -9.70
C GLU A 411 -12.38 -15.37 -9.10
N ASN A 412 -13.40 -15.32 -8.26
CA ASN A 412 -13.70 -14.14 -7.44
C ASN A 412 -13.67 -14.53 -5.95
N SER A 413 -13.09 -13.69 -5.12
CA SER A 413 -12.88 -13.95 -3.69
C SER A 413 -14.17 -14.13 -2.87
N LEU A 414 -15.32 -13.66 -3.36
CA LEU A 414 -16.60 -13.76 -2.68
C LEU A 414 -17.47 -14.88 -3.25
N THR A 415 -17.42 -15.09 -4.57
CA THR A 415 -18.32 -16.03 -5.26
C THR A 415 -17.63 -17.30 -5.71
N GLY A 416 -16.31 -17.40 -5.51
CA GLY A 416 -15.51 -18.58 -5.87
C GLY A 416 -15.15 -18.67 -7.33
N SER A 417 -14.89 -19.89 -7.79
CA SER A 417 -14.44 -20.20 -9.15
C SER A 417 -15.51 -19.93 -10.20
N ILE A 418 -15.11 -19.38 -11.32
CA ILE A 418 -15.98 -19.16 -12.49
C ILE A 418 -15.89 -20.40 -13.38
N HIS A 419 -16.63 -21.43 -13.01
CA HIS A 419 -16.56 -22.78 -13.57
C HIS A 419 -16.62 -22.81 -15.10
N VAL A 420 -17.46 -21.97 -15.71
CA VAL A 420 -17.60 -21.91 -17.17
C VAL A 420 -16.26 -21.66 -17.88
N ASN A 421 -15.37 -20.87 -17.31
CA ASN A 421 -14.07 -20.59 -17.92
C ASN A 421 -13.06 -21.72 -17.69
N TYR A 422 -13.19 -22.47 -16.60
CA TYR A 422 -12.40 -23.70 -16.40
C TYR A 422 -12.85 -24.80 -17.35
N ASP A 423 -14.17 -24.96 -17.60
CA ASP A 423 -14.69 -25.91 -18.58
C ASP A 423 -14.19 -25.56 -20.00
N LEU A 424 -14.19 -24.25 -20.34
CA LEU A 424 -13.65 -23.79 -21.62
C LEU A 424 -12.13 -24.02 -21.72
N LEU A 425 -11.37 -23.89 -20.64
CA LEU A 425 -9.94 -24.22 -20.62
C LEU A 425 -9.67 -25.71 -20.86
N MET A 426 -10.60 -26.59 -20.50
CA MET A 426 -10.51 -28.02 -20.80
C MET A 426 -10.98 -28.36 -22.21
N GLU A 427 -11.93 -27.59 -22.76
CA GLU A 427 -12.47 -27.77 -24.11
C GLU A 427 -11.50 -27.28 -25.20
N TYR A 428 -10.80 -26.15 -24.94
CA TYR A 428 -9.89 -25.52 -25.89
C TYR A 428 -8.43 -25.72 -25.47
N ASP A 429 -7.54 -26.10 -26.42
CA ASP A 429 -6.10 -26.24 -26.13
C ASP A 429 -5.41 -24.88 -26.05
N LEU A 430 -5.78 -24.09 -25.04
CA LEU A 430 -5.17 -22.81 -24.73
C LEU A 430 -4.41 -22.91 -23.42
N LYS A 431 -3.37 -22.08 -23.30
CA LYS A 431 -2.54 -21.99 -22.09
C LYS A 431 -2.81 -20.69 -21.35
N ILE A 432 -2.85 -20.73 -20.03
CA ILE A 432 -2.79 -19.53 -19.21
C ILE A 432 -1.33 -19.06 -19.20
N VAL A 433 -1.09 -17.93 -19.86
CA VAL A 433 0.25 -17.36 -20.05
C VAL A 433 0.52 -16.17 -19.13
N GLY A 434 -0.47 -15.75 -18.38
CA GLY A 434 -0.37 -14.69 -17.39
C GLY A 434 -1.62 -14.63 -16.52
N GLU A 435 -1.50 -14.00 -15.37
CA GLU A 435 -2.61 -13.77 -14.44
C GLU A 435 -2.51 -12.37 -13.84
N LEU A 436 -3.65 -11.80 -13.52
CA LEU A 436 -3.73 -10.59 -12.70
C LEU A 436 -4.95 -10.65 -11.78
N THR A 437 -4.85 -9.96 -10.66
CA THR A 437 -5.94 -9.85 -9.71
C THR A 437 -6.39 -8.39 -9.62
N LEU A 438 -7.68 -8.15 -9.84
CA LEU A 438 -8.29 -6.84 -9.70
C LEU A 438 -9.13 -6.75 -8.45
N ARG A 439 -9.02 -5.66 -7.71
CA ARG A 439 -10.04 -5.27 -6.75
C ARG A 439 -11.28 -4.79 -7.51
N ILE A 440 -12.40 -5.37 -7.18
CA ILE A 440 -13.71 -5.02 -7.73
C ILE A 440 -14.34 -3.97 -6.81
N VAL A 441 -14.42 -2.76 -7.31
CA VAL A 441 -15.08 -1.63 -6.61
C VAL A 441 -16.33 -1.29 -7.37
N HIS A 442 -17.46 -1.36 -6.69
CA HIS A 442 -18.77 -1.02 -7.24
C HIS A 442 -19.14 0.41 -6.87
N ASN A 443 -19.47 1.21 -7.88
CA ASN A 443 -19.90 2.59 -7.69
C ASN A 443 -21.33 2.76 -8.18
N LEU A 444 -22.10 3.60 -7.51
CA LEU A 444 -23.39 4.07 -7.99
C LEU A 444 -23.17 5.21 -8.99
N ILE A 445 -23.64 5.05 -10.21
CA ILE A 445 -23.33 5.90 -11.36
C ILE A 445 -24.64 6.41 -11.98
N GLY A 446 -24.70 7.70 -12.27
CA GLY A 446 -25.83 8.34 -12.92
C GLY A 446 -25.40 9.46 -13.85
N ILE A 447 -26.32 10.09 -14.51
CA ILE A 447 -26.05 11.32 -15.29
C ILE A 447 -25.70 12.46 -14.34
N GLU A 448 -24.99 13.47 -14.83
CA GLU A 448 -24.59 14.63 -14.03
C GLU A 448 -25.81 15.31 -13.38
N GLY A 449 -25.73 15.60 -12.07
CA GLY A 449 -26.82 16.20 -11.29
C GLY A 449 -27.87 15.21 -10.78
N THR A 450 -27.67 13.88 -10.95
CA THR A 450 -28.47 12.85 -10.28
C THR A 450 -28.10 12.78 -8.79
N THR A 451 -29.13 12.73 -7.93
CA THR A 451 -29.01 12.61 -6.47
C THR A 451 -29.75 11.37 -5.98
N LEU A 452 -29.36 10.84 -4.80
CA LEU A 452 -29.91 9.59 -4.26
C LEU A 452 -31.45 9.60 -4.13
N ASP A 453 -32.02 10.73 -3.74
CA ASP A 453 -33.48 10.92 -3.53
C ASP A 453 -34.30 10.83 -4.82
N LYS A 454 -33.69 11.13 -5.98
CA LYS A 454 -34.33 11.05 -7.30
C LYS A 454 -34.36 9.64 -7.86
N ILE A 455 -33.44 8.78 -7.46
CA ILE A 455 -33.29 7.44 -8.04
C ILE A 455 -34.52 6.58 -7.73
N ARG A 456 -34.98 5.83 -8.72
CA ARG A 456 -36.04 4.85 -8.64
C ARG A 456 -35.64 3.50 -9.23
N THR A 457 -34.76 3.48 -10.22
CA THR A 457 -34.37 2.26 -10.92
C THR A 457 -32.87 2.11 -10.95
N ILE A 458 -32.37 0.95 -10.53
CA ILE A 458 -30.94 0.58 -10.56
C ILE A 458 -30.72 -0.52 -11.59
N TYR A 459 -29.76 -0.30 -12.47
CA TYR A 459 -29.32 -1.28 -13.47
C TYR A 459 -27.97 -1.88 -13.08
N SER A 460 -27.83 -3.21 -13.09
CA SER A 460 -26.54 -3.90 -12.99
C SER A 460 -26.65 -5.39 -13.34
N HIS A 461 -25.51 -6.11 -13.28
CA HIS A 461 -25.53 -7.56 -13.32
C HIS A 461 -26.12 -8.14 -12.02
N PRO A 462 -26.92 -9.22 -12.06
CA PRO A 462 -27.58 -9.79 -10.87
C PRO A 462 -26.63 -10.05 -9.70
N GLN A 463 -25.43 -10.57 -9.98
CA GLN A 463 -24.43 -10.84 -8.97
C GLN A 463 -23.96 -9.59 -8.23
N VAL A 464 -23.96 -8.43 -8.88
CA VAL A 464 -23.58 -7.16 -8.27
C VAL A 464 -24.60 -6.69 -7.24
N PHE A 465 -25.88 -6.99 -7.46
CA PHE A 465 -26.92 -6.69 -6.47
C PHE A 465 -26.66 -7.44 -5.16
N GLU A 466 -26.25 -8.71 -5.24
CA GLU A 466 -25.86 -9.48 -4.04
C GLU A 466 -24.59 -8.91 -3.38
N GLN A 467 -23.63 -8.48 -4.18
CA GLN A 467 -22.38 -7.90 -3.68
C GLN A 467 -22.56 -6.51 -3.05
N CYS A 468 -23.64 -5.80 -3.37
CA CYS A 468 -23.99 -4.47 -2.84
C CYS A 468 -25.22 -4.50 -1.90
N LYS A 469 -25.58 -5.68 -1.40
CA LYS A 469 -26.84 -5.90 -0.68
C LYS A 469 -27.03 -4.95 0.50
N GLU A 470 -26.05 -4.78 1.37
CA GLU A 470 -26.16 -3.88 2.54
C GLU A 470 -26.42 -2.41 2.17
N PHE A 471 -25.97 -1.99 1.02
CA PHE A 471 -26.26 -0.66 0.51
C PHE A 471 -27.67 -0.60 -0.09
N LEU A 472 -28.06 -1.59 -0.88
CA LEU A 472 -29.38 -1.65 -1.52
C LEU A 472 -30.52 -1.85 -0.51
N ASP A 473 -30.29 -2.61 0.54
CA ASP A 473 -31.27 -2.83 1.62
C ASP A 473 -31.69 -1.53 2.37
N LYS A 474 -30.88 -0.47 2.26
CA LYS A 474 -31.19 0.87 2.79
C LYS A 474 -32.13 1.67 1.88
N HIS A 475 -32.37 1.17 0.67
CA HIS A 475 -33.17 1.80 -0.37
C HIS A 475 -34.17 0.83 -0.98
N PRO A 476 -35.10 0.28 -0.16
CA PRO A 476 -36.06 -0.72 -0.62
C PRO A 476 -37.08 -0.19 -1.65
N GLU A 477 -37.12 1.13 -1.84
CA GLU A 477 -37.94 1.82 -2.83
C GLU A 477 -37.36 1.75 -4.26
N TRP A 478 -36.15 1.22 -4.47
CA TRP A 478 -35.53 1.15 -5.78
C TRP A 478 -35.87 -0.17 -6.51
N ASP A 479 -36.24 -0.06 -7.77
CA ASP A 479 -36.43 -1.20 -8.66
C ASP A 479 -35.08 -1.67 -9.20
N LEU A 480 -34.76 -2.95 -9.01
CA LEU A 480 -33.52 -3.56 -9.49
C LEU A 480 -33.73 -4.25 -10.83
N VAL A 481 -33.07 -3.77 -11.88
CA VAL A 481 -33.18 -4.28 -13.25
C VAL A 481 -31.90 -4.95 -13.70
N ALA A 482 -31.98 -6.24 -13.99
CA ALA A 482 -30.85 -7.05 -14.44
C ALA A 482 -30.34 -6.65 -15.83
N CYS A 483 -29.02 -6.55 -15.98
CA CYS A 483 -28.31 -6.37 -17.23
C CYS A 483 -27.29 -7.49 -17.42
N ARG A 484 -26.86 -7.69 -18.67
CA ARG A 484 -25.86 -8.73 -19.04
C ARG A 484 -24.53 -8.53 -18.31
N ASP A 485 -24.06 -7.28 -18.22
CA ASP A 485 -22.86 -6.87 -17.52
C ASP A 485 -22.99 -5.45 -16.97
N THR A 486 -22.02 -5.05 -16.13
CA THR A 486 -22.04 -3.75 -15.44
C THR A 486 -21.85 -2.57 -16.38
N ALA A 487 -21.06 -2.72 -17.45
CA ALA A 487 -20.82 -1.64 -18.41
C ALA A 487 -22.03 -1.41 -19.29
N THR A 488 -22.71 -2.48 -19.73
CA THR A 488 -24.02 -2.40 -20.42
C THR A 488 -25.06 -1.66 -19.55
N ALA A 489 -25.02 -1.83 -18.24
CA ALA A 489 -25.92 -1.10 -17.34
C ALA A 489 -25.67 0.41 -17.37
N VAL A 490 -24.41 0.84 -17.32
CA VAL A 490 -24.04 2.28 -17.42
C VAL A 490 -24.45 2.86 -18.78
N LYS A 491 -24.15 2.13 -19.86
CA LYS A 491 -24.54 2.52 -21.22
C LYS A 491 -26.05 2.75 -21.32
N ARG A 492 -26.86 1.84 -20.75
CA ARG A 492 -28.31 1.95 -20.76
C ARG A 492 -28.82 3.17 -20.00
N VAL A 493 -28.20 3.52 -18.88
CA VAL A 493 -28.54 4.74 -18.13
C VAL A 493 -28.15 5.99 -18.92
N ALA A 494 -26.97 5.98 -19.54
CA ALA A 494 -26.52 7.08 -20.40
C ALA A 494 -27.47 7.33 -21.57
N GLU A 495 -27.91 6.27 -22.28
CA GLU A 495 -28.86 6.35 -23.40
C GLU A 495 -30.26 6.84 -22.97
N LYS A 496 -30.70 6.51 -21.75
CA LYS A 496 -31.98 6.99 -21.23
C LYS A 496 -31.98 8.47 -20.86
N GLY A 497 -30.86 9.00 -20.37
CA GLY A 497 -30.74 10.39 -19.96
C GLY A 497 -31.68 10.82 -18.83
N ASP A 498 -32.08 9.88 -17.95
CA ASP A 498 -33.10 10.07 -16.91
C ASP A 498 -32.45 10.05 -15.52
N HIS A 499 -32.65 11.14 -14.75
CA HIS A 499 -32.18 11.27 -13.37
C HIS A 499 -32.80 10.29 -12.36
N THR A 500 -33.88 9.60 -12.75
CA THR A 500 -34.46 8.54 -11.90
C THR A 500 -33.80 7.20 -12.06
N CYS A 501 -32.86 7.08 -12.99
CA CYS A 501 -32.11 5.86 -13.31
C CYS A 501 -30.65 5.98 -12.88
N ALA A 502 -30.11 4.90 -12.29
CA ALA A 502 -28.70 4.77 -12.00
C ALA A 502 -28.19 3.37 -12.33
N ALA A 503 -26.89 3.20 -12.41
CA ALA A 503 -26.24 1.92 -12.62
C ALA A 503 -25.22 1.63 -11.51
N ILE A 504 -24.95 0.35 -11.24
CA ILE A 504 -23.83 -0.07 -10.39
C ILE A 504 -22.76 -0.68 -11.27
N ALA A 505 -21.57 -0.06 -11.29
CA ALA A 505 -20.46 -0.48 -12.15
C ALA A 505 -19.09 0.03 -11.66
N SER A 506 -18.06 -0.19 -12.49
CA SER A 506 -16.70 0.34 -12.27
C SER A 506 -16.62 1.84 -12.52
N ALA A 507 -15.66 2.53 -11.89
CA ALA A 507 -15.35 3.93 -12.19
C ALA A 507 -14.91 4.14 -13.65
N GLU A 508 -14.28 3.12 -14.26
CA GLU A 508 -13.87 3.14 -15.66
C GLU A 508 -15.09 3.21 -16.62
N ALA A 509 -16.15 2.47 -16.30
CA ALA A 509 -17.40 2.55 -17.05
C ALA A 509 -18.01 3.96 -16.96
N ALA A 510 -18.00 4.59 -15.79
CA ALA A 510 -18.46 5.97 -15.66
C ALA A 510 -17.67 6.93 -16.56
N ARG A 511 -16.34 6.81 -16.58
CA ARG A 511 -15.45 7.62 -17.40
C ARG A 511 -15.72 7.45 -18.90
N ILE A 512 -15.84 6.20 -19.38
CA ILE A 512 -16.05 5.87 -20.79
C ILE A 512 -17.37 6.43 -21.32
N PHE A 513 -18.44 6.32 -20.51
CA PHE A 513 -19.78 6.78 -20.90
C PHE A 513 -20.09 8.22 -20.47
N ASN A 514 -19.06 8.97 -19.98
CA ASN A 514 -19.19 10.35 -19.50
C ASN A 514 -20.29 10.52 -18.45
N MET A 515 -20.33 9.61 -17.47
CA MET A 515 -21.29 9.57 -16.38
C MET A 515 -20.65 10.00 -15.05
N SER A 516 -21.48 10.46 -14.12
CA SER A 516 -21.03 10.89 -12.78
C SER A 516 -21.16 9.77 -11.77
N ILE A 517 -20.13 9.63 -10.91
CA ILE A 517 -20.19 8.74 -9.75
C ILE A 517 -20.97 9.47 -8.64
N ILE A 518 -22.13 8.93 -8.27
CA ILE A 518 -22.99 9.45 -7.21
C ILE A 518 -22.45 9.01 -5.84
N LYS A 519 -21.99 7.75 -5.75
CA LYS A 519 -21.39 7.19 -4.54
C LYS A 519 -20.36 6.13 -4.89
N GLU A 520 -19.19 6.23 -4.28
CA GLU A 520 -18.09 5.28 -4.44
C GLU A 520 -18.16 4.15 -3.42
N GLY A 521 -17.67 2.94 -3.81
CA GLY A 521 -17.40 1.83 -2.91
C GLY A 521 -18.63 1.35 -2.15
N ILE A 522 -19.72 0.98 -2.88
CA ILE A 522 -20.98 0.54 -2.28
C ILE A 522 -21.06 -0.97 -2.08
N GLU A 523 -19.97 -1.70 -2.37
CA GLU A 523 -19.89 -3.14 -2.10
C GLU A 523 -19.94 -3.44 -0.59
N THR A 524 -20.67 -4.47 -0.20
CA THR A 524 -20.81 -4.95 1.19
C THR A 524 -19.45 -5.39 1.76
N HIS A 525 -18.61 -6.01 0.92
CA HIS A 525 -17.31 -6.50 1.34
C HIS A 525 -16.18 -5.80 0.60
N PRO A 526 -15.33 -5.00 1.28
CA PRO A 526 -14.22 -4.29 0.66
C PRO A 526 -13.12 -5.21 0.10
N ARG A 527 -13.13 -6.51 0.45
CA ARG A 527 -12.22 -7.54 -0.03
C ARG A 527 -12.79 -8.31 -1.23
N ASN A 528 -13.39 -7.61 -2.16
CA ASN A 528 -13.90 -8.19 -3.41
C ASN A 528 -12.80 -8.12 -4.48
N PHE A 529 -12.23 -9.27 -4.83
CA PHE A 529 -11.17 -9.39 -5.84
C PHE A 529 -11.56 -10.43 -6.88
N THR A 530 -11.21 -10.16 -8.15
CA THR A 530 -11.34 -11.14 -9.23
C THR A 530 -9.98 -11.41 -9.83
N ARG A 531 -9.62 -12.69 -9.93
CA ARG A 531 -8.44 -13.19 -10.63
C ARG A 531 -8.80 -13.42 -12.09
N PHE A 532 -8.05 -12.79 -12.99
CA PHE A 532 -8.18 -12.93 -14.43
C PHE A 532 -7.00 -13.72 -14.98
N GLY A 533 -7.28 -14.66 -15.89
CA GLY A 533 -6.29 -15.38 -16.68
C GLY A 533 -6.11 -14.73 -18.05
N ILE A 534 -4.87 -14.68 -18.49
CA ILE A 534 -4.50 -14.34 -19.87
C ILE A 534 -4.29 -15.64 -20.62
N ILE A 535 -5.08 -15.89 -21.64
CA ILE A 535 -5.04 -17.12 -22.41
C ILE A 535 -4.42 -16.88 -23.80
N ALA A 536 -3.62 -17.84 -24.26
CA ALA A 536 -3.00 -17.82 -25.58
C ALA A 536 -2.79 -19.26 -26.10
N ARG A 537 -2.54 -19.43 -27.41
CA ARG A 537 -2.30 -20.72 -28.03
C ARG A 537 -0.97 -21.37 -27.65
N GLN A 538 0.07 -20.57 -27.50
CA GLN A 538 1.40 -21.00 -27.10
C GLN A 538 1.87 -20.21 -25.89
N ASN A 539 2.64 -20.85 -25.03
CA ASN A 539 3.33 -20.13 -23.98
C ASN A 539 4.49 -19.32 -24.60
N PRO A 540 4.40 -18.00 -24.66
CA PRO A 540 5.48 -17.18 -25.20
C PRO A 540 6.73 -17.20 -24.31
N PHE A 541 6.68 -17.92 -23.18
CA PHE A 541 7.74 -18.06 -22.17
C PHE A 541 8.31 -19.48 -22.10
N GLY A 542 7.81 -20.40 -22.96
CA GLY A 542 8.22 -21.81 -23.00
C GLY A 542 9.56 -22.07 -23.62
#